data_9a95bbde1ab01789cc7d17bfb09876e2
#
_entry.id   9a95bbde1ab01789cc7d17bfb09876e2
#
_cell.length_a   1.000
_cell.length_b   1.000
_cell.length_c   1.000
_cell.angle_alpha   90.00
_cell.angle_beta   90.00
_cell.angle_gamma   90.00
#
_symmetry.space_group_name_H-M   'P 1'
#
loop_
_entity.id
_entity.type
_entity.pdbx_description
1 polymer ?
#
loop_
_entity_poly.entity_id
_entity_poly.type
_entity_poly.pdbx_seq_one_letter_code
_entity_poly.pdbx_strand_id
1 'polypeptide(L)'
;MHRSNWAKGLDFGSVVTRGVNIGGWLVLEPWITPSIFQQFPESDGIVDEYTLSKKLGNQTAHDQVLKPHWDSWVTQDDFNTISSYGFNVVRIPIGYWAYASYGEPFASGAAPYLDKAITWARNAQPKPLKVIVDLHGAPLSQNGFDNSGQRIDSPGKPGWQGGDSVSQTLEVLQTLSSKYATPAMQDVVVGIELLNEPLSSDLDLDELYNFYRSGFETVRNVSDTTVVLQDGFRNANTWNGFLTPKDGGAQHVAVDHHEYQVFNNWQVALQPWEHRQHVCNDAVNYGGADKWTLVGEWTAAMTDCATWLNGYGTESRFEGKFDGSPVIGSCGTVNDIATWNQTFKDDTRGYIEAQMEVFESTTRGWIFWNFKTENAAEWDMYKLVDAGVFPQPLTERKFGAICTTIS
;
A
#
# COMPACT_ATOMS: atom_id res chain seq x y z
N MET A 1 -24.04 -29.61 -8.71
CA MET A 1 -23.27 -29.25 -7.51
C MET A 1 -21.80 -29.43 -7.81
N HIS A 2 -21.11 -28.43 -8.35
CA HIS A 2 -19.66 -28.44 -8.48
C HIS A 2 -19.09 -27.94 -7.15
N ARG A 3 -18.56 -28.86 -6.35
CA ARG A 3 -17.61 -28.47 -5.28
C ARG A 3 -16.34 -28.06 -6.01
N SER A 4 -16.17 -26.73 -6.21
CA SER A 4 -14.91 -26.18 -6.64
C SER A 4 -13.86 -26.54 -5.58
N ASN A 5 -12.70 -26.97 -6.05
CA ASN A 5 -11.54 -27.26 -5.22
C ASN A 5 -10.94 -25.95 -4.68
N TRP A 6 -11.58 -25.34 -3.68
CA TRP A 6 -11.19 -24.10 -2.99
C TRP A 6 -9.88 -24.22 -2.17
N ALA A 7 -9.15 -25.32 -2.30
CA ALA A 7 -8.08 -25.71 -1.38
C ALA A 7 -6.71 -25.03 -1.64
N LYS A 8 -6.59 -24.05 -2.54
CA LYS A 8 -5.26 -23.53 -2.93
C LYS A 8 -4.97 -22.06 -2.61
N GLY A 9 -5.96 -21.20 -2.40
CA GLY A 9 -5.77 -19.78 -2.11
C GLY A 9 -5.92 -19.42 -0.62
N LEU A 10 -5.73 -18.15 -0.26
CA LEU A 10 -6.17 -17.60 1.00
C LEU A 10 -7.69 -17.37 0.91
N ASP A 11 -8.44 -17.97 1.83
CA ASP A 11 -9.86 -17.68 1.96
C ASP A 11 -10.04 -16.48 2.90
N PHE A 12 -10.19 -15.29 2.32
CA PHE A 12 -10.47 -14.06 3.08
C PHE A 12 -11.73 -14.17 3.98
N GLY A 13 -12.60 -15.13 3.72
CA GLY A 13 -13.78 -15.40 4.54
C GLY A 13 -13.46 -16.10 5.86
N SER A 14 -12.37 -16.84 5.95
CA SER A 14 -12.05 -17.73 7.09
C SER A 14 -10.67 -17.50 7.71
N VAL A 15 -9.75 -16.84 7.01
CA VAL A 15 -8.40 -16.58 7.49
C VAL A 15 -8.18 -15.07 7.65
N VAL A 16 -7.73 -14.66 8.83
CA VAL A 16 -7.33 -13.27 9.07
C VAL A 16 -6.08 -12.97 8.26
N THR A 17 -6.16 -11.94 7.41
CA THR A 17 -5.01 -11.41 6.69
C THR A 17 -4.12 -10.64 7.66
N ARG A 18 -2.85 -11.02 7.73
CA ARG A 18 -1.79 -10.28 8.41
C ARG A 18 -0.66 -10.11 7.43
N GLY A 19 -0.59 -8.96 6.82
CA GLY A 19 0.29 -8.72 5.70
C GLY A 19 1.23 -7.55 5.89
N VAL A 20 2.12 -7.41 4.91
CA VAL A 20 3.01 -6.26 4.77
C VAL A 20 3.14 -5.88 3.31
N ASN A 21 3.23 -4.58 3.03
CA ASN A 21 3.48 -4.03 1.71
C ASN A 21 4.97 -4.07 1.37
N ILE A 22 5.28 -4.31 0.12
CA ILE A 22 6.63 -4.24 -0.45
C ILE A 22 6.73 -2.95 -1.29
N GLY A 23 6.49 -1.81 -0.63
CA GLY A 23 6.52 -0.50 -1.26
C GLY A 23 7.94 0.02 -1.49
N GLY A 24 8.08 1.04 -2.36
CA GLY A 24 9.35 1.67 -2.70
C GLY A 24 10.29 0.77 -3.50
N TRP A 25 9.85 -0.37 -4.00
CA TRP A 25 10.67 -1.32 -4.76
C TRP A 25 10.42 -1.25 -6.26
N LEU A 26 9.21 -1.65 -6.73
CA LEU A 26 8.85 -1.67 -8.15
C LEU A 26 8.12 -0.39 -8.59
N VAL A 27 7.83 0.47 -7.64
CA VAL A 27 7.44 1.88 -7.79
C VAL A 27 8.28 2.65 -6.78
N LEU A 28 9.04 3.65 -7.22
CA LEU A 28 9.85 4.46 -6.32
C LEU A 28 9.01 5.49 -5.58
N GLU A 29 9.33 5.65 -4.30
CA GLU A 29 8.79 6.74 -3.47
C GLU A 29 9.95 7.46 -2.76
N PRO A 30 10.10 8.77 -2.92
CA PRO A 30 11.24 9.53 -2.39
C PRO A 30 11.44 9.39 -0.88
N TRP A 31 10.36 9.25 -0.12
CA TRP A 31 10.43 9.12 1.33
C TRP A 31 10.83 7.71 1.81
N ILE A 32 10.59 6.67 1.01
CA ILE A 32 11.02 5.29 1.33
C ILE A 32 12.51 5.10 1.05
N THR A 33 12.96 5.61 -0.10
CA THR A 33 14.36 5.48 -0.58
C THR A 33 14.97 6.84 -0.92
N PRO A 34 15.08 7.76 0.05
CA PRO A 34 15.56 9.12 -0.21
C PRO A 34 16.98 9.17 -0.80
N SER A 35 17.82 8.17 -0.53
CA SER A 35 19.19 8.13 -1.07
C SER A 35 19.22 8.11 -2.60
N ILE A 36 18.21 7.55 -3.26
CA ILE A 36 18.11 7.55 -4.72
C ILE A 36 17.93 8.99 -5.23
N PHE A 37 17.08 9.77 -4.59
CA PHE A 37 16.75 11.13 -5.02
C PHE A 37 17.81 12.14 -4.58
N GLN A 38 18.45 11.93 -3.45
CA GLN A 38 19.53 12.77 -2.93
C GLN A 38 20.81 12.77 -3.80
N GLN A 39 20.94 11.83 -4.74
CA GLN A 39 22.04 11.79 -5.69
C GLN A 39 21.99 12.93 -6.72
N PHE A 40 20.83 13.57 -6.87
CA PHE A 40 20.58 14.60 -7.86
C PHE A 40 20.39 15.95 -7.19
N PRO A 41 20.89 17.04 -7.79
CA PRO A 41 20.61 18.38 -7.27
C PRO A 41 19.11 18.70 -7.45
N GLU A 42 18.52 19.43 -6.53
CA GLU A 42 17.12 19.85 -6.58
C GLU A 42 16.74 20.58 -7.88
N SER A 43 17.70 21.32 -8.46
CA SER A 43 17.55 22.00 -9.74
C SER A 43 17.24 21.07 -10.92
N ASP A 44 17.45 19.77 -10.77
CA ASP A 44 17.13 18.78 -11.79
C ASP A 44 15.64 18.44 -11.83
N GLY A 45 14.90 18.78 -10.77
CA GLY A 45 13.46 18.56 -10.69
C GLY A 45 13.05 17.08 -10.66
N ILE A 46 13.94 16.20 -10.14
CA ILE A 46 13.66 14.77 -9.99
C ILE A 46 12.93 14.58 -8.66
N VAL A 47 11.65 14.27 -8.73
CA VAL A 47 10.74 14.19 -7.58
C VAL A 47 9.97 12.87 -7.50
N ASP A 48 10.05 12.04 -8.55
CA ASP A 48 9.38 10.75 -8.70
C ASP A 48 10.06 9.91 -9.79
N GLU A 49 9.55 8.71 -10.05
CA GLU A 49 10.11 7.81 -11.06
C GLU A 49 9.93 8.31 -12.49
N TYR A 50 8.85 9.06 -12.76
CA TYR A 50 8.59 9.70 -14.04
C TYR A 50 9.66 10.75 -14.36
N THR A 51 9.87 11.69 -13.46
CA THR A 51 10.85 12.77 -13.62
C THR A 51 12.29 12.25 -13.63
N LEU A 52 12.57 11.20 -12.85
CA LEU A 52 13.87 10.49 -12.89
C LEU A 52 14.15 9.95 -14.29
N SER A 53 13.21 9.17 -14.82
CA SER A 53 13.36 8.56 -16.14
C SER A 53 13.42 9.59 -17.27
N LYS A 54 12.58 10.63 -17.16
CA LYS A 54 12.56 11.75 -18.11
C LYS A 54 13.89 12.52 -18.15
N LYS A 55 14.47 12.77 -16.97
CA LYS A 55 15.72 13.54 -16.84
C LYS A 55 16.93 12.77 -17.33
N LEU A 56 17.03 11.50 -16.94
CA LEU A 56 18.21 10.66 -17.26
C LEU A 56 18.12 10.00 -18.63
N GLY A 57 16.88 9.84 -19.15
CA GLY A 57 16.59 8.97 -20.26
C GLY A 57 16.45 7.51 -19.84
N ASN A 58 15.54 6.77 -20.47
CA ASN A 58 15.11 5.43 -20.04
C ASN A 58 16.26 4.45 -19.80
N GLN A 59 17.24 4.39 -20.72
CA GLN A 59 18.36 3.44 -20.57
C GLN A 59 19.25 3.79 -19.38
N THR A 60 19.56 5.08 -19.18
CA THR A 60 20.41 5.52 -18.05
C THR A 60 19.68 5.31 -16.72
N ALA A 61 18.40 5.70 -16.64
CA ALA A 61 17.57 5.49 -15.45
C ALA A 61 17.49 4.00 -15.09
N HIS A 62 17.24 3.14 -16.09
CA HIS A 62 17.23 1.70 -15.91
C HIS A 62 18.59 1.17 -15.40
N ASP A 63 19.68 1.43 -16.12
CA ASP A 63 20.95 0.74 -15.86
C ASP A 63 21.67 1.25 -14.62
N GLN A 64 21.55 2.56 -14.30
CA GLN A 64 22.32 3.20 -13.24
C GLN A 64 21.55 3.36 -11.94
N VAL A 65 20.21 3.36 -11.97
CA VAL A 65 19.37 3.62 -10.79
C VAL A 65 18.41 2.47 -10.52
N LEU A 66 17.47 2.20 -11.43
CA LEU A 66 16.35 1.30 -11.16
C LEU A 66 16.77 -0.16 -11.06
N LYS A 67 17.56 -0.65 -12.02
CA LYS A 67 18.02 -2.05 -11.99
C LYS A 67 18.90 -2.36 -10.77
N PRO A 68 19.89 -1.55 -10.38
CA PRO A 68 20.63 -1.76 -9.13
C PRO A 68 19.71 -1.77 -7.89
N HIS A 69 18.71 -0.88 -7.85
CA HIS A 69 17.73 -0.84 -6.80
C HIS A 69 16.85 -2.11 -6.78
N TRP A 70 16.28 -2.50 -7.92
CA TRP A 70 15.46 -3.71 -8.00
C TRP A 70 16.26 -4.98 -7.65
N ASP A 71 17.54 -5.04 -7.99
CA ASP A 71 18.39 -6.19 -7.69
C ASP A 71 18.75 -6.32 -6.21
N SER A 72 18.71 -5.22 -5.44
CA SER A 72 19.24 -5.20 -4.07
C SER A 72 18.25 -4.83 -2.98
N TRP A 73 17.18 -4.05 -3.31
CA TRP A 73 16.26 -3.55 -2.31
C TRP A 73 15.42 -4.66 -1.67
N VAL A 74 14.96 -5.64 -2.44
CA VAL A 74 14.19 -6.79 -1.94
C VAL A 74 14.79 -8.08 -2.46
N THR A 75 14.86 -9.09 -1.59
CA THR A 75 15.49 -10.38 -1.84
C THR A 75 14.61 -11.55 -1.37
N GLN A 76 14.99 -12.79 -1.71
CA GLN A 76 14.36 -14.00 -1.16
C GLN A 76 14.44 -14.04 0.39
N ASP A 77 15.52 -13.54 0.97
CA ASP A 77 15.70 -13.54 2.42
C ASP A 77 14.74 -12.58 3.12
N ASP A 78 14.35 -11.48 2.48
CA ASP A 78 13.30 -10.60 2.97
C ASP A 78 11.96 -11.33 3.05
N PHE A 79 11.60 -12.13 2.03
CA PHE A 79 10.38 -12.96 2.06
C PHE A 79 10.43 -14.03 3.14
N ASN A 80 11.59 -14.65 3.38
CA ASN A 80 11.79 -15.58 4.48
C ASN A 80 11.61 -14.87 5.83
N THR A 81 12.16 -13.67 5.98
CA THR A 81 12.02 -12.84 7.18
C THR A 81 10.55 -12.50 7.45
N ILE A 82 9.82 -12.02 6.46
CA ILE A 82 8.37 -11.74 6.54
C ILE A 82 7.61 -12.99 7.00
N SER A 83 7.89 -14.14 6.38
CA SER A 83 7.28 -15.41 6.76
C SER A 83 7.63 -15.82 8.21
N SER A 84 8.87 -15.60 8.63
CA SER A 84 9.33 -15.93 9.99
C SER A 84 8.66 -15.08 11.08
N TYR A 85 8.28 -13.86 10.75
CA TYR A 85 7.51 -12.97 11.61
C TYR A 85 6.02 -13.36 11.73
N GLY A 86 5.57 -14.34 10.94
CA GLY A 86 4.21 -14.87 11.01
C GLY A 86 3.20 -14.17 10.10
N PHE A 87 3.66 -13.31 9.20
CA PHE A 87 2.80 -12.74 8.15
C PHE A 87 2.36 -13.83 7.17
N ASN A 88 1.21 -13.64 6.53
CA ASN A 88 0.66 -14.60 5.59
C ASN A 88 0.42 -14.02 4.19
N VAL A 89 0.47 -12.68 4.05
CA VAL A 89 0.25 -11.97 2.78
C VAL A 89 1.33 -10.91 2.59
N VAL A 90 1.76 -10.71 1.36
CA VAL A 90 2.47 -9.52 0.90
C VAL A 90 1.66 -8.83 -0.20
N ARG A 91 1.51 -7.51 -0.13
CA ARG A 91 0.98 -6.68 -1.20
C ARG A 91 2.15 -6.07 -1.95
N ILE A 92 2.16 -6.20 -3.28
CA ILE A 92 3.30 -5.79 -4.09
C ILE A 92 2.84 -4.75 -5.11
N PRO A 93 3.15 -3.46 -4.85
CA PRO A 93 2.93 -2.37 -5.78
C PRO A 93 3.74 -2.54 -7.07
N ILE A 94 3.08 -2.30 -8.23
CA ILE A 94 3.74 -2.23 -9.54
C ILE A 94 3.06 -1.16 -10.40
N GLY A 95 3.85 -0.40 -11.15
CA GLY A 95 3.33 0.61 -12.06
C GLY A 95 2.95 0.04 -13.43
N TYR A 96 2.03 0.71 -14.13
CA TYR A 96 1.61 0.34 -15.50
C TYR A 96 2.79 0.26 -16.47
N TRP A 97 3.80 1.12 -16.30
CA TRP A 97 4.99 1.21 -17.16
C TRP A 97 5.90 0.00 -17.10
N ALA A 98 5.70 -0.88 -16.15
CA ALA A 98 6.37 -2.19 -16.13
C ALA A 98 5.95 -3.07 -17.30
N TYR A 99 4.79 -2.81 -17.91
CA TYR A 99 4.19 -3.57 -19.00
C TYR A 99 4.07 -2.77 -20.29
N ALA A 100 3.68 -1.51 -20.22
CA ALA A 100 3.55 -0.62 -21.37
C ALA A 100 3.72 0.84 -20.95
N SER A 101 4.63 1.56 -21.55
CA SER A 101 4.86 2.98 -21.21
C SER A 101 3.92 3.95 -21.92
N TYR A 102 3.25 3.52 -22.97
CA TYR A 102 2.36 4.35 -23.82
C TYR A 102 3.01 5.64 -24.34
N GLY A 103 4.34 5.61 -24.53
CA GLY A 103 5.10 6.77 -24.97
C GLY A 103 5.57 7.70 -23.85
N GLU A 104 5.17 7.44 -22.61
CA GLU A 104 5.66 8.16 -21.45
C GLU A 104 7.13 7.80 -21.12
N PRO A 105 7.90 8.71 -20.49
CA PRO A 105 9.33 8.57 -20.30
C PRO A 105 9.74 7.61 -19.17
N PHE A 106 8.89 6.68 -18.77
CA PHE A 106 9.26 5.69 -17.77
C PHE A 106 10.26 4.67 -18.30
N ALA A 107 11.26 4.33 -17.51
CA ALA A 107 12.11 3.20 -17.78
C ALA A 107 11.39 1.89 -17.43
N SER A 108 11.36 0.95 -18.35
CA SER A 108 10.76 -0.37 -18.16
C SER A 108 11.75 -1.35 -17.52
N GLY A 109 11.26 -2.46 -16.96
CA GLY A 109 12.12 -3.54 -16.43
C GLY A 109 11.68 -4.13 -15.10
N ALA A 110 10.67 -3.56 -14.44
CA ALA A 110 10.19 -4.04 -13.13
C ALA A 110 9.42 -5.37 -13.20
N ALA A 111 8.71 -5.68 -14.29
CA ALA A 111 7.86 -6.87 -14.39
C ALA A 111 8.58 -8.21 -14.09
N PRO A 112 9.82 -8.49 -14.53
CA PRO A 112 10.55 -9.70 -14.14
C PRO A 112 10.82 -9.83 -12.65
N TYR A 113 10.88 -8.71 -11.91
CA TYR A 113 11.06 -8.72 -10.46
C TYR A 113 9.79 -9.09 -9.72
N LEU A 114 8.62 -8.71 -10.24
CA LEU A 114 7.35 -9.24 -9.73
C LEU A 114 7.25 -10.76 -9.93
N ASP A 115 7.72 -11.30 -11.06
CA ASP A 115 7.81 -12.75 -11.28
C ASP A 115 8.70 -13.44 -10.23
N LYS A 116 9.85 -12.84 -9.92
CA LYS A 116 10.74 -13.33 -8.85
C LYS A 116 10.04 -13.27 -7.49
N ALA A 117 9.40 -12.15 -7.18
CA ALA A 117 8.70 -11.96 -5.90
C ALA A 117 7.61 -13.01 -5.67
N ILE A 118 6.79 -13.32 -6.68
CA ILE A 118 5.78 -14.37 -6.62
C ILE A 118 6.43 -15.74 -6.38
N THR A 119 7.57 -16.00 -7.02
CA THR A 119 8.34 -17.23 -6.79
C THR A 119 8.91 -17.26 -5.36
N TRP A 120 9.43 -16.15 -4.88
CA TRP A 120 9.95 -16.03 -3.50
C TRP A 120 8.84 -16.20 -2.46
N ALA A 121 7.67 -15.61 -2.68
CA ALA A 121 6.51 -15.78 -1.80
C ALA A 121 6.08 -17.25 -1.72
N ARG A 122 5.97 -17.94 -2.89
CA ARG A 122 5.62 -19.37 -2.95
C ARG A 122 6.61 -20.24 -2.17
N ASN A 123 7.90 -19.88 -2.19
CA ASN A 123 9.00 -20.65 -1.59
C ASN A 123 9.45 -20.12 -0.22
N ALA A 124 8.79 -19.10 0.33
CA ALA A 124 9.17 -18.49 1.60
C ALA A 124 9.17 -19.49 2.76
N GLN A 125 10.14 -19.32 3.65
CA GLN A 125 10.32 -20.17 4.81
C GLN A 125 10.11 -19.35 6.10
N PRO A 126 9.51 -19.91 7.15
CA PRO A 126 9.09 -21.31 7.32
C PRO A 126 7.76 -21.68 6.63
N LYS A 127 7.02 -20.71 6.08
CA LYS A 127 5.71 -20.93 5.44
C LYS A 127 5.61 -20.10 4.14
N PRO A 128 5.00 -20.66 3.08
CA PRO A 128 4.66 -19.86 1.90
C PRO A 128 3.82 -18.62 2.25
N LEU A 129 4.10 -17.51 1.56
CA LEU A 129 3.31 -16.30 1.62
C LEU A 129 2.33 -16.24 0.45
N LYS A 130 1.24 -15.51 0.62
CA LYS A 130 0.32 -15.16 -0.44
C LYS A 130 0.62 -13.76 -0.96
N VAL A 131 0.22 -13.47 -2.20
CA VAL A 131 0.50 -12.21 -2.88
C VAL A 131 -0.80 -11.56 -3.31
N ILE A 132 -0.95 -10.27 -3.02
CA ILE A 132 -1.85 -9.36 -3.72
C ILE A 132 -0.97 -8.55 -4.68
N VAL A 133 -1.28 -8.63 -5.97
CA VAL A 133 -0.64 -7.79 -6.99
C VAL A 133 -1.44 -6.50 -7.11
N ASP A 134 -0.79 -5.39 -6.86
CA ASP A 134 -1.41 -4.08 -6.81
C ASP A 134 -0.94 -3.22 -7.98
N LEU A 135 -1.87 -2.81 -8.85
CA LEU A 135 -1.58 -1.80 -9.86
C LEU A 135 -1.51 -0.42 -9.21
N HIS A 136 -0.32 -0.02 -8.82
CA HIS A 136 -0.08 1.15 -7.96
C HIS A 136 -0.06 2.48 -8.71
N GLY A 137 0.21 2.47 -9.99
CA GLY A 137 0.25 3.67 -10.82
C GLY A 137 -0.40 3.45 -12.18
N ALA A 138 -1.25 4.39 -12.60
CA ALA A 138 -1.94 4.44 -13.89
C ALA A 138 -1.44 5.60 -14.77
N PRO A 139 -1.62 5.55 -16.10
CA PRO A 139 -1.26 6.64 -16.99
C PRO A 139 -1.87 7.97 -16.54
N LEU A 140 -1.07 9.04 -16.56
CA LEU A 140 -1.43 10.40 -16.13
C LEU A 140 -1.74 10.53 -14.63
N SER A 141 -1.38 9.56 -13.80
CA SER A 141 -1.60 9.52 -12.36
C SER A 141 -3.08 9.55 -11.93
N GLN A 142 -3.50 8.56 -11.18
CA GLN A 142 -4.87 8.44 -10.66
C GLN A 142 -5.14 9.29 -9.43
N ASN A 143 -4.10 9.86 -8.81
CA ASN A 143 -4.24 10.67 -7.60
C ASN A 143 -3.38 11.95 -7.61
N GLY A 144 -2.44 12.09 -8.53
CA GLY A 144 -1.54 13.24 -8.61
C GLY A 144 -0.37 13.18 -7.62
N PHE A 145 -0.25 12.12 -6.81
CA PHE A 145 0.81 11.94 -5.84
C PHE A 145 2.02 11.23 -6.44
N ASP A 146 3.18 11.37 -5.82
CA ASP A 146 4.42 10.72 -6.25
C ASP A 146 4.37 9.19 -6.13
N ASN A 147 3.55 8.65 -5.22
CA ASN A 147 3.33 7.20 -5.07
C ASN A 147 2.72 6.54 -6.32
N SER A 148 2.04 7.29 -7.19
CA SER A 148 1.57 6.81 -8.49
C SER A 148 2.69 6.69 -9.54
N GLY A 149 3.93 7.04 -9.18
CA GLY A 149 5.08 7.14 -10.06
C GLY A 149 5.19 8.46 -10.81
N GLN A 150 4.13 9.29 -10.81
CA GLN A 150 4.09 10.59 -11.46
C GLN A 150 3.34 11.62 -10.60
N ARG A 151 4.09 12.53 -9.97
CA ARG A 151 3.51 13.68 -9.28
C ARG A 151 3.01 14.72 -10.29
N ILE A 152 1.80 15.21 -10.06
CA ILE A 152 1.23 16.33 -10.80
C ILE A 152 1.44 17.61 -9.99
N ASP A 153 1.90 18.69 -10.63
CA ASP A 153 2.29 19.95 -9.96
C ASP A 153 1.15 20.63 -9.16
N SER A 154 -0.09 20.25 -9.41
CA SER A 154 -1.22 20.62 -8.56
C SER A 154 -1.64 19.39 -7.78
N PRO A 155 -1.21 19.22 -6.53
CA PRO A 155 -1.63 18.09 -5.69
C PRO A 155 -3.15 17.94 -5.67
N GLY A 156 -3.64 16.71 -5.75
CA GLY A 156 -5.06 16.42 -5.81
C GLY A 156 -5.72 16.71 -7.17
N LYS A 157 -4.96 16.75 -8.26
CA LYS A 157 -5.52 16.84 -9.62
C LYS A 157 -4.98 15.73 -10.50
N PRO A 158 -5.54 14.53 -10.38
CA PRO A 158 -5.17 13.41 -11.23
C PRO A 158 -5.45 13.70 -12.70
N GLY A 159 -4.56 13.27 -13.60
CA GLY A 159 -4.78 13.32 -15.04
C GLY A 159 -5.50 12.10 -15.58
N TRP A 160 -5.54 11.03 -14.78
CA TRP A 160 -6.26 9.79 -15.09
C TRP A 160 -7.74 10.11 -15.38
N GLN A 161 -8.36 9.39 -16.28
CA GLN A 161 -9.63 9.66 -16.95
C GLN A 161 -9.49 10.66 -18.12
N GLY A 162 -8.27 11.19 -18.39
CA GLY A 162 -8.02 11.98 -19.59
C GLY A 162 -7.57 11.13 -20.77
N GLY A 163 -8.03 11.43 -21.98
CA GLY A 163 -7.64 10.73 -23.21
C GLY A 163 -7.91 9.23 -23.14
N ASP A 164 -6.90 8.42 -23.41
CA ASP A 164 -6.99 6.93 -23.43
C ASP A 164 -6.55 6.29 -22.10
N SER A 165 -6.29 7.06 -21.04
CA SER A 165 -5.64 6.56 -19.83
C SER A 165 -6.40 5.42 -19.14
N VAL A 166 -7.73 5.47 -19.10
CA VAL A 166 -8.57 4.39 -18.53
C VAL A 166 -8.49 3.13 -19.36
N SER A 167 -8.58 3.23 -20.69
CA SER A 167 -8.44 2.06 -21.58
C SER A 167 -7.04 1.45 -21.51
N GLN A 168 -6.01 2.27 -21.43
CA GLN A 168 -4.63 1.81 -21.25
C GLN A 168 -4.44 1.10 -19.91
N THR A 169 -5.07 1.59 -18.84
CA THR A 169 -5.07 0.91 -17.53
C THR A 169 -5.73 -0.46 -17.61
N LEU A 170 -6.87 -0.59 -18.32
CA LEU A 170 -7.54 -1.86 -18.55
C LEU A 170 -6.71 -2.84 -19.40
N GLU A 171 -5.95 -2.37 -20.37
CA GLU A 171 -5.00 -3.20 -21.14
C GLU A 171 -3.89 -3.77 -20.25
N VAL A 172 -3.37 -2.97 -19.32
CA VAL A 172 -2.40 -3.44 -18.33
C VAL A 172 -3.03 -4.45 -17.38
N LEU A 173 -4.25 -4.20 -16.90
CA LEU A 173 -5.00 -5.17 -16.07
C LEU A 173 -5.26 -6.49 -16.83
N GLN A 174 -5.52 -6.45 -18.14
CA GLN A 174 -5.63 -7.64 -18.94
C GLN A 174 -4.32 -8.44 -18.96
N THR A 175 -3.19 -7.74 -19.06
CA THR A 175 -1.85 -8.37 -19.01
C THR A 175 -1.58 -8.98 -17.63
N LEU A 176 -1.83 -8.22 -16.55
CA LEU A 176 -1.68 -8.71 -15.17
C LEU A 176 -2.56 -9.93 -14.90
N SER A 177 -3.84 -9.87 -15.31
CA SER A 177 -4.80 -10.94 -15.10
C SER A 177 -4.39 -12.21 -15.84
N SER A 178 -4.03 -12.08 -17.12
CA SER A 178 -3.61 -13.21 -17.97
C SER A 178 -2.35 -13.89 -17.42
N LYS A 179 -1.49 -13.16 -16.72
CA LYS A 179 -0.23 -13.67 -16.18
C LYS A 179 -0.36 -14.17 -14.76
N TYR A 180 -1.05 -13.45 -13.89
CA TYR A 180 -1.02 -13.68 -12.44
C TYR A 180 -2.35 -14.16 -11.85
N ALA A 181 -3.48 -13.93 -12.51
CA ALA A 181 -4.77 -14.42 -12.03
C ALA A 181 -5.16 -15.81 -12.58
N THR A 182 -4.25 -16.52 -13.23
CA THR A 182 -4.56 -17.85 -13.79
C THR A 182 -4.80 -18.88 -12.68
N PRO A 183 -5.59 -19.95 -12.95
CA PRO A 183 -5.78 -21.04 -11.97
C PRO A 183 -4.48 -21.66 -11.45
N ALA A 184 -3.40 -21.62 -12.24
CA ALA A 184 -2.08 -22.12 -11.85
C ALA A 184 -1.36 -21.19 -10.85
N MET A 185 -1.77 -19.93 -10.75
CA MET A 185 -1.18 -18.96 -9.82
C MET A 185 -1.97 -18.80 -8.54
N GLN A 186 -3.20 -19.31 -8.44
CA GLN A 186 -4.07 -19.16 -7.27
C GLN A 186 -3.53 -19.81 -5.99
N ASP A 187 -2.50 -20.65 -6.09
CA ASP A 187 -1.80 -21.17 -4.92
C ASP A 187 -0.98 -20.08 -4.20
N VAL A 188 -0.60 -19.01 -4.90
CA VAL A 188 0.22 -17.92 -4.37
C VAL A 188 -0.42 -16.54 -4.56
N VAL A 189 -0.95 -16.21 -5.76
CA VAL A 189 -1.62 -14.93 -6.02
C VAL A 189 -3.09 -15.05 -5.63
N VAL A 190 -3.49 -14.34 -4.59
CA VAL A 190 -4.83 -14.41 -3.99
C VAL A 190 -5.69 -13.20 -4.29
N GLY A 191 -5.09 -12.13 -4.82
CA GLY A 191 -5.79 -10.90 -5.21
C GLY A 191 -5.10 -10.15 -6.33
N ILE A 192 -5.90 -9.52 -7.17
CA ILE A 192 -5.48 -8.47 -8.11
C ILE A 192 -6.19 -7.19 -7.68
N GLU A 193 -5.42 -6.20 -7.28
CA GLU A 193 -5.93 -4.87 -7.00
C GLU A 193 -5.93 -4.05 -8.28
N LEU A 194 -7.12 -3.52 -8.60
CA LEU A 194 -7.36 -2.93 -9.90
C LEU A 194 -6.66 -1.59 -10.10
N LEU A 195 -6.59 -0.78 -9.03
CA LEU A 195 -5.88 0.50 -9.03
C LEU A 195 -5.75 1.01 -7.60
N ASN A 196 -4.52 1.32 -7.19
CA ASN A 196 -4.22 1.95 -5.91
C ASN A 196 -4.74 3.40 -5.85
N GLU A 197 -5.43 3.76 -4.78
CA GLU A 197 -5.75 5.15 -4.38
C GLU A 197 -6.23 6.07 -5.51
N PRO A 198 -7.28 5.74 -6.29
CA PRO A 198 -7.88 6.71 -7.17
C PRO A 198 -8.51 7.84 -6.34
N LEU A 199 -8.10 9.09 -6.58
CA LEU A 199 -8.57 10.24 -5.79
C LEU A 199 -10.01 10.59 -6.16
N SER A 200 -10.96 9.87 -5.58
CA SER A 200 -12.37 9.90 -5.95
C SER A 200 -13.05 11.28 -5.77
N SER A 201 -12.47 12.16 -4.96
CA SER A 201 -12.95 13.56 -4.81
C SER A 201 -12.72 14.41 -6.06
N ASP A 202 -11.74 14.05 -6.89
CA ASP A 202 -11.32 14.79 -8.07
C ASP A 202 -11.55 14.04 -9.39
N LEU A 203 -12.08 12.82 -9.31
CA LEU A 203 -12.40 11.94 -10.43
C LEU A 203 -13.91 11.93 -10.71
N ASP A 204 -14.29 11.60 -11.95
CA ASP A 204 -15.67 11.23 -12.27
C ASP A 204 -15.98 9.86 -11.68
N LEU A 205 -16.94 9.83 -10.75
CA LEU A 205 -17.29 8.60 -10.03
C LEU A 205 -17.97 7.56 -10.93
N ASP A 206 -18.78 7.97 -11.90
CA ASP A 206 -19.45 7.04 -12.81
C ASP A 206 -18.40 6.34 -13.69
N GLU A 207 -17.38 7.07 -14.13
CA GLU A 207 -16.25 6.51 -14.87
C GLU A 207 -15.43 5.56 -13.98
N LEU A 208 -15.20 5.91 -12.71
CA LEU A 208 -14.53 5.02 -11.74
C LEU A 208 -15.34 3.73 -11.51
N TYR A 209 -16.67 3.82 -11.35
CA TYR A 209 -17.54 2.64 -11.26
C TYR A 209 -17.45 1.77 -12.53
N ASN A 210 -17.46 2.38 -13.71
CA ASN A 210 -17.33 1.67 -14.98
C ASN A 210 -15.96 1.00 -15.13
N PHE A 211 -14.89 1.68 -14.72
CA PHE A 211 -13.54 1.12 -14.68
C PHE A 211 -13.47 -0.11 -13.76
N TYR A 212 -13.99 -0.02 -12.54
CA TYR A 212 -13.98 -1.16 -11.63
C TYR A 212 -14.80 -2.34 -12.14
N ARG A 213 -15.93 -2.09 -12.80
CA ARG A 213 -16.73 -3.14 -13.42
C ARG A 213 -15.96 -3.83 -14.55
N SER A 214 -15.35 -3.06 -15.43
CA SER A 214 -14.54 -3.59 -16.53
C SER A 214 -13.30 -4.33 -16.04
N GLY A 215 -12.63 -3.82 -15.01
CA GLY A 215 -11.50 -4.49 -14.36
C GLY A 215 -11.90 -5.80 -13.70
N PHE A 216 -13.05 -5.83 -13.01
CA PHE A 216 -13.62 -7.07 -12.46
C PHE A 216 -13.86 -8.11 -13.57
N GLU A 217 -14.50 -7.73 -14.66
CA GLU A 217 -14.73 -8.64 -15.79
C GLU A 217 -13.43 -9.14 -16.38
N THR A 218 -12.42 -8.28 -16.48
CA THR A 218 -11.09 -8.63 -16.99
C THR A 218 -10.45 -9.76 -16.17
N VAL A 219 -10.45 -9.65 -14.85
CA VAL A 219 -9.94 -10.71 -13.96
C VAL A 219 -10.84 -11.96 -14.03
N ARG A 220 -12.14 -11.77 -14.02
CA ARG A 220 -13.13 -12.83 -13.95
C ARG A 220 -13.17 -13.69 -15.22
N ASN A 221 -12.81 -13.13 -16.36
CA ASN A 221 -12.62 -13.87 -17.60
C ASN A 221 -11.42 -14.85 -17.54
N VAL A 222 -10.52 -14.69 -16.58
CA VAL A 222 -9.36 -15.59 -16.39
C VAL A 222 -9.63 -16.60 -15.28
N SER A 223 -10.13 -16.17 -14.13
CA SER A 223 -10.40 -17.06 -12.98
C SER A 223 -11.24 -16.41 -11.89
N ASP A 224 -11.37 -17.15 -10.77
CA ASP A 224 -12.02 -16.69 -9.52
C ASP A 224 -11.08 -15.91 -8.58
N THR A 225 -9.88 -15.55 -9.00
CA THR A 225 -8.95 -14.76 -8.16
C THR A 225 -9.66 -13.52 -7.63
N THR A 226 -9.48 -13.20 -6.34
CA THR A 226 -10.15 -12.07 -5.72
C THR A 226 -9.79 -10.77 -6.44
N VAL A 227 -10.81 -10.00 -6.76
CA VAL A 227 -10.64 -8.63 -7.26
C VAL A 227 -10.68 -7.69 -6.06
N VAL A 228 -9.66 -6.87 -5.93
CA VAL A 228 -9.55 -5.88 -4.87
C VAL A 228 -9.83 -4.50 -5.45
N LEU A 229 -10.77 -3.78 -4.85
CA LEU A 229 -11.12 -2.41 -5.18
C LEU A 229 -10.57 -1.52 -4.07
N GLN A 230 -9.78 -0.52 -4.41
CA GLN A 230 -9.42 0.50 -3.42
C GLN A 230 -10.60 1.45 -3.22
N ASP A 231 -10.88 1.89 -2.00
CA ASP A 231 -12.10 2.61 -1.65
C ASP A 231 -12.15 4.08 -2.12
N GLY A 232 -11.07 4.59 -2.68
CA GLY A 232 -11.00 5.94 -3.25
C GLY A 232 -11.03 7.04 -2.19
N PHE A 233 -10.39 6.82 -1.04
CA PHE A 233 -10.42 7.70 0.14
C PHE A 233 -11.83 7.90 0.71
N ARG A 234 -12.68 6.88 0.55
CA ARG A 234 -14.05 6.83 1.09
C ARG A 234 -14.13 5.70 2.09
N ASN A 235 -15.19 5.64 2.87
CA ASN A 235 -15.42 4.49 3.74
C ASN A 235 -15.78 3.25 2.90
N ALA A 236 -15.29 2.07 3.26
CA ALA A 236 -15.51 0.82 2.54
C ALA A 236 -17.00 0.52 2.27
N ASN A 237 -17.89 0.87 3.21
CA ASN A 237 -19.33 0.68 3.09
C ASN A 237 -20.01 1.57 2.04
N THR A 238 -19.36 2.61 1.52
CA THR A 238 -19.87 3.43 0.41
C THR A 238 -19.99 2.64 -0.89
N TRP A 239 -19.28 1.51 -0.99
CA TRP A 239 -19.32 0.57 -2.11
C TRP A 239 -20.38 -0.53 -1.94
N ASN A 240 -21.28 -0.43 -0.94
CA ASN A 240 -22.36 -1.39 -0.75
C ASN A 240 -23.33 -1.38 -1.94
N GLY A 241 -23.75 -2.59 -2.33
CA GLY A 241 -24.59 -2.79 -3.51
C GLY A 241 -23.84 -2.89 -4.84
N PHE A 242 -22.58 -2.44 -4.91
CA PHE A 242 -21.75 -2.49 -6.12
C PHE A 242 -20.89 -3.76 -6.16
N LEU A 243 -20.81 -4.43 -7.31
CA LEU A 243 -20.09 -5.69 -7.51
C LEU A 243 -20.36 -6.71 -6.40
N THR A 244 -21.65 -7.03 -6.23
CA THR A 244 -22.14 -8.02 -5.26
C THR A 244 -22.84 -9.17 -5.98
N PRO A 245 -23.18 -10.28 -5.27
CA PRO A 245 -24.00 -11.34 -5.86
C PRO A 245 -25.36 -10.87 -6.41
N LYS A 246 -25.87 -9.72 -5.92
CA LYS A 246 -27.11 -9.10 -6.43
C LYS A 246 -26.86 -8.10 -7.55
N ASP A 247 -25.64 -7.66 -7.73
CA ASP A 247 -25.21 -6.78 -8.81
C ASP A 247 -24.33 -7.57 -9.78
N GLY A 248 -24.93 -8.08 -10.85
CA GLY A 248 -24.26 -8.86 -11.87
C GLY A 248 -23.76 -10.25 -11.45
N GLY A 249 -24.12 -10.73 -10.25
CA GLY A 249 -23.66 -12.03 -9.73
C GLY A 249 -22.19 -12.00 -9.30
N ALA A 250 -21.62 -10.83 -9.02
CA ALA A 250 -20.21 -10.70 -8.67
C ALA A 250 -19.89 -11.40 -7.34
N GLN A 251 -18.81 -12.15 -7.34
CA GLN A 251 -18.26 -12.88 -6.19
C GLN A 251 -16.75 -12.67 -6.13
N HIS A 252 -16.15 -12.96 -4.98
CA HIS A 252 -14.69 -12.79 -4.77
C HIS A 252 -14.24 -11.35 -5.03
N VAL A 253 -14.93 -10.41 -4.38
CA VAL A 253 -14.60 -8.99 -4.38
C VAL A 253 -14.26 -8.58 -2.97
N ALA A 254 -13.14 -7.88 -2.82
CA ALA A 254 -12.73 -7.21 -1.59
C ALA A 254 -12.65 -5.69 -1.83
N VAL A 255 -12.85 -4.93 -0.77
CA VAL A 255 -12.53 -3.50 -0.74
C VAL A 255 -11.27 -3.32 0.09
N ASP A 256 -10.33 -2.57 -0.43
CA ASP A 256 -9.16 -2.12 0.27
C ASP A 256 -9.39 -0.71 0.83
N HIS A 257 -9.10 -0.54 2.12
CA HIS A 257 -9.16 0.72 2.85
C HIS A 257 -7.76 1.09 3.32
N HIS A 258 -7.40 2.36 3.23
CA HIS A 258 -6.13 2.87 3.74
C HIS A 258 -6.37 3.78 4.94
N GLU A 259 -5.68 3.50 6.06
CA GLU A 259 -5.83 4.24 7.32
C GLU A 259 -4.52 4.90 7.74
N TYR A 260 -4.52 6.22 7.72
CA TYR A 260 -3.39 7.03 8.14
C TYR A 260 -3.85 8.22 8.99
N GLN A 261 -3.11 8.53 10.07
CA GLN A 261 -3.41 9.63 10.97
C GLN A 261 -2.29 10.69 11.02
N VAL A 262 -1.69 10.98 9.85
CA VAL A 262 -0.52 11.89 9.76
C VAL A 262 -0.63 12.92 8.64
N PHE A 263 -1.69 12.87 7.82
CA PHE A 263 -1.81 13.76 6.65
C PHE A 263 -2.65 15.01 6.88
N ASN A 264 -3.10 15.24 8.12
CA ASN A 264 -3.84 16.45 8.50
C ASN A 264 -3.20 17.11 9.74
N ASN A 265 -3.26 18.44 9.80
CA ASN A 265 -2.70 19.21 10.93
C ASN A 265 -3.27 18.78 12.28
N TRP A 266 -4.58 18.48 12.34
CA TRP A 266 -5.21 18.04 13.59
C TRP A 266 -4.78 16.62 14.00
N GLN A 267 -4.53 15.72 13.03
CA GLN A 267 -4.08 14.35 13.30
C GLN A 267 -2.68 14.35 13.92
N VAL A 268 -1.72 15.06 13.29
CA VAL A 268 -0.34 15.15 13.85
C VAL A 268 -0.28 15.83 15.22
N ALA A 269 -1.32 16.58 15.59
CA ALA A 269 -1.41 17.23 16.91
C ALA A 269 -1.97 16.33 18.01
N LEU A 270 -2.50 15.15 17.67
CA LEU A 270 -3.03 14.19 18.62
C LEU A 270 -1.94 13.67 19.56
N GLN A 271 -2.31 13.46 20.82
CA GLN A 271 -1.45 12.72 21.75
C GLN A 271 -1.54 11.22 21.41
N PRO A 272 -0.55 10.39 21.79
CA PRO A 272 -0.56 8.97 21.49
C PRO A 272 -1.82 8.21 21.92
N TRP A 273 -2.42 8.59 23.05
CA TRP A 273 -3.67 8.00 23.51
C TRP A 273 -4.88 8.43 22.66
N GLU A 274 -4.86 9.64 22.08
CA GLU A 274 -5.90 10.15 21.19
C GLU A 274 -5.86 9.45 19.83
N HIS A 275 -4.68 9.14 19.31
CA HIS A 275 -4.53 8.29 18.12
C HIS A 275 -5.21 6.93 18.33
N ARG A 276 -4.96 6.28 19.47
CA ARG A 276 -5.62 5.01 19.83
C ARG A 276 -7.13 5.14 19.93
N GLN A 277 -7.62 6.19 20.58
CA GLN A 277 -9.05 6.46 20.72
C GLN A 277 -9.70 6.71 19.35
N HIS A 278 -9.02 7.42 18.45
CA HIS A 278 -9.51 7.69 17.11
C HIS A 278 -9.73 6.38 16.35
N VAL A 279 -8.75 5.48 16.32
CA VAL A 279 -8.89 4.13 15.73
C VAL A 279 -10.08 3.38 16.31
N CYS A 280 -10.24 3.38 17.63
CA CYS A 280 -11.35 2.67 18.26
C CYS A 280 -12.73 3.26 17.89
N ASN A 281 -12.82 4.59 17.78
CA ASN A 281 -14.05 5.28 17.40
C ASN A 281 -14.42 5.06 15.93
N ASP A 282 -13.42 4.95 15.06
CA ASP A 282 -13.59 4.78 13.62
C ASP A 282 -13.84 3.32 13.18
N ALA A 283 -13.89 2.39 14.13
CA ALA A 283 -14.18 0.97 13.88
C ALA A 283 -15.39 0.74 12.95
N VAL A 284 -16.43 1.60 13.06
CA VAL A 284 -17.63 1.55 12.22
C VAL A 284 -17.38 1.93 10.76
N ASN A 285 -16.33 2.71 10.49
CA ASN A 285 -15.96 3.17 9.15
C ASN A 285 -15.14 2.13 8.40
N TYR A 286 -14.39 1.30 9.11
CA TYR A 286 -13.60 0.20 8.51
C TYR A 286 -14.49 -1.00 8.16
N GLY A 287 -15.52 -1.25 8.96
CA GLY A 287 -16.47 -2.34 8.78
C GLY A 287 -17.74 -1.95 8.00
N GLY A 288 -18.71 -2.85 7.99
CA GLY A 288 -20.07 -2.59 7.46
C GLY A 288 -20.20 -2.69 5.93
N ALA A 289 -19.16 -3.05 5.21
CA ALA A 289 -19.26 -3.37 3.79
C ALA A 289 -19.95 -4.74 3.58
N ASP A 290 -20.68 -4.85 2.47
CA ASP A 290 -21.37 -6.09 2.06
C ASP A 290 -20.45 -7.08 1.31
N LYS A 291 -19.15 -6.79 1.30
CA LYS A 291 -18.06 -7.59 0.73
C LYS A 291 -16.89 -7.64 1.71
N TRP A 292 -15.88 -8.45 1.42
CA TRP A 292 -14.68 -8.48 2.25
C TRP A 292 -14.03 -7.10 2.27
N THR A 293 -13.58 -6.66 3.44
CA THR A 293 -12.78 -5.45 3.59
C THR A 293 -11.42 -5.83 4.13
N LEU A 294 -10.37 -5.26 3.57
CA LEU A 294 -9.00 -5.29 4.08
C LEU A 294 -8.61 -3.86 4.44
N VAL A 295 -7.76 -3.69 5.45
CA VAL A 295 -7.00 -2.46 5.62
C VAL A 295 -5.65 -2.69 4.98
N GLY A 296 -5.54 -2.36 3.67
CA GLY A 296 -4.40 -2.69 2.84
C GLY A 296 -3.20 -1.80 3.03
N GLU A 297 -3.41 -0.63 3.66
CA GLU A 297 -2.31 0.21 4.11
C GLU A 297 -2.63 0.86 5.46
N TRP A 298 -1.67 0.79 6.39
CA TRP A 298 -1.68 1.45 7.68
C TRP A 298 -0.25 1.47 8.25
N THR A 299 -0.02 2.29 9.27
CA THR A 299 1.32 2.51 9.79
C THR A 299 1.37 2.62 11.31
N ALA A 300 2.56 2.57 11.88
CA ALA A 300 2.82 2.91 13.28
C ALA A 300 3.05 4.41 13.49
N ALA A 301 3.08 5.20 12.43
CA ALA A 301 3.40 6.61 12.49
C ALA A 301 2.29 7.44 13.14
N MET A 302 2.69 8.21 14.14
CA MET A 302 1.89 9.27 14.77
C MET A 302 2.38 10.65 14.34
N THR A 303 3.45 10.70 13.53
CA THR A 303 4.04 11.93 13.01
C THR A 303 4.25 11.85 11.51
N ASP A 304 4.36 12.98 10.84
CA ASP A 304 4.78 13.07 9.44
C ASP A 304 6.28 13.41 9.30
N CYS A 305 7.09 12.89 10.22
CA CYS A 305 8.52 13.19 10.29
C CYS A 305 9.38 12.49 9.24
N ALA A 306 8.88 11.47 8.54
CA ALA A 306 9.64 10.85 7.47
C ALA A 306 9.98 11.89 6.39
N THR A 307 11.26 11.95 6.02
CA THR A 307 11.75 12.93 5.04
C THR A 307 10.97 12.80 3.74
N TRP A 308 10.35 13.89 3.26
CA TRP A 308 9.56 13.95 2.03
C TRP A 308 8.27 13.10 2.02
N LEU A 309 7.78 12.70 3.19
CA LEU A 309 6.49 11.98 3.28
C LEU A 309 5.33 12.78 2.64
N ASN A 310 5.38 14.10 2.74
CA ASN A 310 4.40 14.99 2.12
C ASN A 310 4.72 15.36 0.66
N GLY A 311 5.57 14.56 0.01
CA GLY A 311 6.11 14.80 -1.33
C GLY A 311 7.52 15.39 -1.29
N TYR A 312 8.32 15.09 -2.32
CA TYR A 312 9.70 15.56 -2.43
C TYR A 312 9.80 17.08 -2.25
N GLY A 313 10.70 17.51 -1.38
CA GLY A 313 10.92 18.92 -1.05
C GLY A 313 9.90 19.53 -0.07
N THR A 314 8.91 18.78 0.38
CA THR A 314 7.91 19.23 1.35
C THR A 314 8.32 18.78 2.77
N GLU A 315 8.28 19.69 3.71
CA GLU A 315 8.65 19.44 5.11
C GLU A 315 7.45 18.99 5.95
N SER A 316 7.69 18.67 7.25
CA SER A 316 6.69 18.08 8.13
C SER A 316 5.75 19.11 8.78
N ARG A 317 4.51 18.69 9.00
CA ARG A 317 3.52 19.38 9.84
C ARG A 317 3.95 19.37 11.31
N PHE A 318 4.51 18.24 11.76
CA PHE A 318 4.90 18.05 13.15
C PHE A 318 5.90 19.10 13.63
N GLU A 319 6.80 19.56 12.77
CA GLU A 319 7.74 20.65 13.06
C GLU A 319 7.20 22.05 12.75
N GLY A 320 5.93 22.17 12.30
CA GLY A 320 5.35 23.46 11.91
C GLY A 320 5.94 24.04 10.61
N LYS A 321 6.52 23.20 9.77
CA LYS A 321 7.16 23.61 8.52
C LYS A 321 6.29 23.39 7.29
N PHE A 322 5.23 22.61 7.42
CA PHE A 322 4.19 22.48 6.40
C PHE A 322 3.27 23.70 6.48
N ASP A 323 2.77 24.19 5.34
CA ASP A 323 1.99 25.42 5.27
C ASP A 323 0.79 25.42 6.22
N GLY A 324 0.72 26.45 7.08
CA GLY A 324 -0.32 26.63 8.08
C GLY A 324 -0.30 25.64 9.26
N SER A 325 0.70 24.77 9.37
CA SER A 325 0.80 23.86 10.51
C SER A 325 1.41 24.51 11.74
N PRO A 326 0.91 24.21 12.96
CA PRO A 326 1.56 24.62 14.20
C PRO A 326 2.78 23.73 14.51
N VAL A 327 3.73 24.25 15.30
CA VAL A 327 4.82 23.43 15.82
C VAL A 327 4.27 22.52 16.93
N ILE A 328 4.37 21.20 16.75
CA ILE A 328 3.97 20.18 17.72
C ILE A 328 5.19 19.62 18.43
N GLY A 329 6.26 19.30 17.69
CA GLY A 329 7.46 18.70 18.21
C GLY A 329 8.66 18.85 17.29
N SER A 330 9.60 17.91 17.39
CA SER A 330 10.80 17.85 16.53
C SER A 330 11.01 16.45 15.99
N CYS A 331 11.32 16.38 14.70
CA CYS A 331 11.59 15.12 13.98
C CYS A 331 13.00 14.53 14.24
N GLY A 332 13.86 15.27 14.95
CA GLY A 332 15.28 14.91 15.08
C GLY A 332 15.57 13.53 15.67
N THR A 333 14.63 12.93 16.39
CA THR A 333 14.78 11.60 17.00
C THR A 333 13.73 10.60 16.54
N VAL A 334 12.80 10.99 15.67
CA VAL A 334 11.67 10.13 15.29
C VAL A 334 12.08 9.08 14.23
N ASN A 335 12.89 9.49 13.29
CA ASN A 335 13.25 8.66 12.14
C ASN A 335 14.30 7.57 12.43
N ASP A 336 14.97 7.63 13.59
CA ASP A 336 15.93 6.62 14.04
C ASP A 336 15.43 5.92 15.32
N ILE A 337 14.99 4.67 15.15
CA ILE A 337 14.44 3.86 16.24
C ILE A 337 15.44 3.63 17.40
N ALA A 338 16.74 3.73 17.15
CA ALA A 338 17.76 3.59 18.19
C ALA A 338 17.74 4.77 19.18
N THR A 339 17.16 5.91 18.79
CA THR A 339 17.02 7.09 19.64
C THR A 339 15.73 7.11 20.45
N TRP A 340 14.80 6.17 20.19
CA TRP A 340 13.50 6.13 20.84
C TRP A 340 13.64 5.76 22.33
N ASN A 341 13.09 6.61 23.20
CA ASN A 341 12.94 6.25 24.60
C ASN A 341 11.82 5.23 24.81
N GLN A 342 11.76 4.63 26.00
CA GLN A 342 10.78 3.56 26.28
C GLN A 342 9.33 4.05 26.19
N THR A 343 9.05 5.31 26.57
CA THR A 343 7.70 5.87 26.47
C THR A 343 7.24 5.94 25.03
N PHE A 344 8.07 6.45 24.11
CA PHE A 344 7.71 6.52 22.70
C PHE A 344 7.54 5.12 22.08
N LYS A 345 8.40 4.16 22.47
CA LYS A 345 8.23 2.75 22.06
C LYS A 345 6.90 2.16 22.55
N ASP A 346 6.52 2.42 23.80
CA ASP A 346 5.28 1.91 24.39
C ASP A 346 4.04 2.59 23.79
N ASP A 347 4.11 3.86 23.51
CA ASP A 347 3.04 4.61 22.82
C ASP A 347 2.82 4.11 21.39
N THR A 348 3.90 3.94 20.65
CA THR A 348 3.86 3.37 19.28
C THR A 348 3.32 1.94 19.32
N ARG A 349 3.77 1.11 20.26
CA ARG A 349 3.26 -0.26 20.45
C ARG A 349 1.76 -0.25 20.74
N GLY A 350 1.29 0.64 21.61
CA GLY A 350 -0.14 0.76 21.93
C GLY A 350 -0.97 1.18 20.73
N TYR A 351 -0.45 2.07 19.88
CA TYR A 351 -1.12 2.49 18.65
C TYR A 351 -1.21 1.34 17.63
N ILE A 352 -0.12 0.58 17.45
CA ILE A 352 -0.11 -0.63 16.62
C ILE A 352 -1.18 -1.62 17.11
N GLU A 353 -1.21 -1.92 18.43
CA GLU A 353 -2.13 -2.90 19.00
C GLU A 353 -3.60 -2.48 18.87
N ALA A 354 -3.91 -1.18 19.02
CA ALA A 354 -5.26 -0.66 18.83
C ALA A 354 -5.73 -0.86 17.37
N GLN A 355 -4.88 -0.54 16.41
CA GLN A 355 -5.16 -0.75 14.98
C GLN A 355 -5.38 -2.23 14.67
N MET A 356 -4.47 -3.11 15.11
CA MET A 356 -4.61 -4.55 14.91
C MET A 356 -5.90 -5.12 15.54
N GLU A 357 -6.26 -4.66 16.75
CA GLU A 357 -7.51 -5.06 17.43
C GLU A 357 -8.74 -4.69 16.61
N VAL A 358 -8.82 -3.44 16.16
CA VAL A 358 -9.96 -2.94 15.40
C VAL A 358 -10.03 -3.58 14.02
N PHE A 359 -8.92 -3.62 13.29
CA PHE A 359 -8.93 -4.16 11.92
C PHE A 359 -9.24 -5.66 11.91
N GLU A 360 -8.70 -6.45 12.85
CA GLU A 360 -9.00 -7.89 12.94
C GLU A 360 -10.45 -8.17 13.38
N SER A 361 -11.08 -7.28 14.14
CA SER A 361 -12.45 -7.45 14.61
C SER A 361 -13.53 -6.95 13.65
N THR A 362 -13.21 -5.97 12.80
CA THR A 362 -14.16 -5.30 11.92
C THR A 362 -14.01 -5.63 10.43
N THR A 363 -12.83 -6.13 10.04
CA THR A 363 -12.47 -6.44 8.63
C THR A 363 -11.95 -7.87 8.48
N ARG A 364 -11.32 -8.18 7.36
CA ARG A 364 -10.65 -9.47 7.10
C ARG A 364 -9.16 -9.42 7.40
N GLY A 365 -8.70 -8.38 8.05
CA GLY A 365 -7.33 -8.16 8.48
C GLY A 365 -6.68 -6.96 7.80
N TRP A 366 -5.37 -6.93 7.86
CA TRP A 366 -4.59 -5.75 7.58
C TRP A 366 -3.27 -6.08 6.87
N ILE A 367 -2.72 -5.07 6.17
CA ILE A 367 -1.42 -5.12 5.49
C ILE A 367 -0.66 -3.84 5.84
N PHE A 368 0.41 -3.96 6.62
CA PHE A 368 1.19 -2.83 7.12
C PHE A 368 1.97 -2.13 6.00
N TRP A 369 2.00 -0.83 6.01
CA TRP A 369 2.85 -0.02 5.15
C TRP A 369 3.99 0.59 5.96
N ASN A 370 5.23 0.12 5.82
CA ASN A 370 5.82 -0.68 4.78
C ASN A 370 6.77 -1.72 5.40
N PHE A 371 7.28 -2.68 4.60
CA PHE A 371 8.23 -3.69 5.09
C PHE A 371 9.52 -3.06 5.60
N LYS A 372 10.16 -2.19 4.78
CA LYS A 372 11.37 -1.48 5.18
C LYS A 372 11.50 -0.13 4.48
N THR A 373 12.21 0.78 5.13
CA THR A 373 12.55 2.11 4.66
C THR A 373 14.00 2.42 4.94
N GLU A 374 14.58 3.38 4.26
CA GLU A 374 15.94 3.82 4.61
C GLU A 374 15.94 4.53 5.98
N ASN A 375 15.10 5.55 6.16
CA ASN A 375 15.15 6.47 7.28
C ASN A 375 13.76 6.91 7.77
N ALA A 376 12.80 5.98 7.96
CA ALA A 376 11.46 6.29 8.46
C ALA A 376 11.00 5.21 9.44
N ALA A 377 11.50 5.24 10.67
CA ALA A 377 11.34 4.16 11.64
C ALA A 377 9.88 3.85 11.99
N GLU A 378 8.99 4.85 12.07
CA GLU A 378 7.55 4.64 12.33
C GLU A 378 6.84 3.85 11.18
N TRP A 379 7.44 3.80 10.00
CA TRP A 379 6.94 3.14 8.80
C TRP A 379 7.67 1.84 8.45
N ASP A 380 8.67 1.47 9.24
CA ASP A 380 9.59 0.37 8.96
C ASP A 380 9.28 -0.83 9.84
N MET A 381 8.50 -1.77 9.30
CA MET A 381 8.07 -2.95 10.04
C MET A 381 9.25 -3.80 10.50
N TYR A 382 10.30 -3.94 9.66
CA TYR A 382 11.49 -4.71 10.01
C TYR A 382 12.18 -4.13 11.26
N LYS A 383 12.42 -2.80 11.27
CA LYS A 383 13.01 -2.11 12.44
C LYS A 383 12.11 -2.16 13.66
N LEU A 384 10.79 -2.02 13.49
CA LEU A 384 9.81 -2.08 14.58
C LEU A 384 9.76 -3.47 15.23
N VAL A 385 9.86 -4.55 14.45
CA VAL A 385 9.94 -5.91 14.98
C VAL A 385 11.26 -6.12 15.72
N ASP A 386 12.40 -5.76 15.11
CA ASP A 386 13.73 -5.93 15.71
C ASP A 386 13.87 -5.16 17.03
N ALA A 387 13.26 -3.99 17.13
CA ALA A 387 13.25 -3.17 18.36
C ALA A 387 12.22 -3.63 19.41
N GLY A 388 11.43 -4.68 19.15
CA GLY A 388 10.38 -5.16 20.04
C GLY A 388 9.16 -4.22 20.16
N VAL A 389 9.00 -3.29 19.22
CA VAL A 389 7.85 -2.37 19.15
C VAL A 389 6.67 -3.01 18.42
N PHE A 390 6.89 -3.72 17.33
CA PHE A 390 5.83 -4.49 16.65
C PHE A 390 5.58 -5.82 17.40
N PRO A 391 4.30 -6.26 17.56
CA PRO A 391 3.98 -7.51 18.27
C PRO A 391 4.67 -8.75 17.69
N GLN A 392 5.33 -9.53 18.53
CA GLN A 392 5.87 -10.85 18.17
C GLN A 392 5.62 -11.87 19.31
N PRO A 393 4.84 -12.92 19.04
CA PRO A 393 4.09 -13.21 17.79
C PRO A 393 3.02 -12.16 17.50
N LEU A 394 2.54 -12.08 16.25
CA LEU A 394 1.56 -11.06 15.80
C LEU A 394 0.25 -11.04 16.61
N THR A 395 -0.02 -12.08 17.40
CA THR A 395 -1.18 -12.17 18.30
C THR A 395 -0.90 -11.69 19.72
N GLU A 396 0.34 -11.33 20.03
CA GLU A 396 0.67 -10.77 21.34
C GLU A 396 0.03 -9.39 21.52
N ARG A 397 -0.50 -9.15 22.71
CA ARG A 397 -1.07 -7.85 23.10
C ARG A 397 -0.52 -7.46 24.47
N LYS A 398 0.42 -6.51 24.48
CA LYS A 398 1.07 -6.01 25.68
C LYS A 398 0.08 -5.24 26.58
N PHE A 399 -0.85 -4.52 25.94
CA PHE A 399 -1.78 -3.64 26.63
C PHE A 399 -3.19 -4.23 26.76
N GLY A 400 -3.39 -5.50 26.34
CA GLY A 400 -4.71 -6.13 26.38
C GLY A 400 -5.68 -5.55 25.36
N ALA A 401 -6.97 -5.55 25.69
CA ALA A 401 -8.00 -5.00 24.80
C ALA A 401 -8.09 -3.47 24.99
N ILE A 402 -7.45 -2.72 24.11
CA ILE A 402 -7.32 -1.26 24.20
C ILE A 402 -8.67 -0.58 23.97
N CYS A 403 -9.40 -0.99 22.91
CA CYS A 403 -10.64 -0.32 22.52
C CYS A 403 -11.79 -0.57 23.48
N THR A 404 -11.80 -1.66 24.24
CA THR A 404 -12.83 -1.93 25.25
C THR A 404 -12.61 -1.16 26.56
N THR A 405 -11.40 -0.63 26.77
CA THR A 405 -11.06 0.14 27.98
C THR A 405 -11.22 1.65 27.82
N ILE A 406 -11.43 2.12 26.58
CA ILE A 406 -11.58 3.55 26.24
C ILE A 406 -13.06 4.00 26.22
N SER A 407 -14.02 3.07 26.29
CA SER A 407 -15.46 3.34 26.24
C SER A 407 -16.03 3.90 27.56
#